data_ee15a6045e8a7c789d5c5e9367b2bcd5
#
_entry.id   ee15a6045e8a7c789d5c5e9367b2bcd5
#
_cell.length_a   1.000
_cell.length_b   1.000
_cell.length_c   1.000
_cell.angle_alpha   90.00
_cell.angle_beta   90.00
_cell.angle_gamma   90.00
#
_symmetry.space_group_name_H-M   'P 1'
#
loop_
_entity.id
_entity.type
_entity.pdbx_description
1 polymer ?
#
loop_
_entity_poly.entity_id
_entity_poly.type
_entity_poly.pdbx_seq_one_letter_code
_entity_poly.pdbx_strand_id
1 'polypeptide(L)'
;MLLRLLSIALLGFLVGCQQQDQSFDYSEACSSVVHDYAYLRDQTDGQGVANLFTDEGSFSIFGETFSGRQAIKQRVLGAEVGPVTRHLISTIDIESKTPGKARGVSYVTVYIGPRSDSTNPIEVEGFAGIGEYHDRFVVDAGECLIESREFIPVFTYQDK
;
A
#
# COMPACT_ATOMS: atom_id res chain seq x y z
N MET A 1 53.45 -63.49 7.79
CA MET A 1 53.62 -62.10 7.43
C MET A 1 52.23 -61.66 6.81
N LEU A 2 51.34 -61.10 7.66
CA LEU A 2 49.95 -60.75 7.28
C LEU A 2 49.91 -59.34 6.75
N LEU A 3 49.52 -59.19 5.50
CA LEU A 3 49.32 -57.88 4.89
C LEU A 3 47.82 -57.42 5.13
N ARG A 4 47.64 -56.43 5.98
CA ARG A 4 46.32 -55.79 6.23
C ARG A 4 46.06 -54.72 5.16
N LEU A 5 45.05 -54.98 4.31
CA LEU A 5 44.50 -53.99 3.39
C LEU A 5 43.60 -53.05 4.17
N LEU A 6 43.95 -51.77 4.18
CA LEU A 6 43.15 -50.69 4.74
C LEU A 6 42.20 -50.16 3.63
N SER A 7 40.92 -50.45 3.77
CA SER A 7 39.89 -49.90 2.88
C SER A 7 39.52 -48.50 3.41
N ILE A 8 39.86 -47.45 2.65
CA ILE A 8 39.44 -46.07 2.93
C ILE A 8 38.08 -45.89 2.25
N ALA A 9 37.02 -45.79 3.06
CA ALA A 9 35.68 -45.42 2.59
C ALA A 9 35.60 -43.91 2.39
N LEU A 10 35.51 -43.45 1.16
CA LEU A 10 35.30 -42.07 0.79
C LEU A 10 33.81 -41.72 1.00
N LEU A 11 33.47 -41.07 2.13
CA LEU A 11 32.15 -40.48 2.32
C LEU A 11 32.04 -39.22 1.46
N GLY A 12 31.32 -39.32 0.33
CA GLY A 12 30.94 -38.18 -0.47
C GLY A 12 29.86 -37.34 0.25
N PHE A 13 30.24 -36.17 0.72
CA PHE A 13 29.26 -35.17 1.18
C PHE A 13 28.53 -34.61 -0.03
N LEU A 14 27.28 -35.04 -0.25
CA LEU A 14 26.35 -34.35 -1.14
C LEU A 14 25.92 -33.05 -0.45
N VAL A 15 26.58 -31.95 -0.79
CA VAL A 15 26.07 -30.61 -0.49
C VAL A 15 24.88 -30.37 -1.40
N GLY A 16 23.68 -30.70 -0.90
CA GLY A 16 22.45 -30.30 -1.53
C GLY A 16 22.36 -28.77 -1.46
N CYS A 17 22.44 -28.10 -2.62
CA CYS A 17 22.00 -26.71 -2.73
C CYS A 17 20.52 -26.68 -2.40
N GLN A 18 20.17 -26.34 -1.16
CA GLN A 18 18.82 -25.89 -0.85
C GLN A 18 18.67 -24.56 -1.58
N GLN A 19 17.88 -24.58 -2.63
CA GLN A 19 17.37 -23.38 -3.28
C GLN A 19 16.47 -22.71 -2.23
N GLN A 20 17.03 -21.75 -1.52
CA GLN A 20 16.29 -20.89 -0.61
C GLN A 20 15.31 -20.11 -1.50
N ASP A 21 14.00 -20.41 -1.39
CA ASP A 21 12.96 -19.55 -1.94
C ASP A 21 13.23 -18.15 -1.35
N GLN A 22 13.77 -17.25 -2.16
CA GLN A 22 13.93 -15.86 -1.76
C GLN A 22 12.54 -15.24 -1.70
N SER A 23 11.90 -15.33 -0.54
CA SER A 23 10.72 -14.54 -0.25
C SER A 23 11.17 -13.07 -0.18
N PHE A 24 10.71 -12.26 -1.11
CA PHE A 24 10.92 -10.82 -1.09
C PHE A 24 9.90 -10.23 -0.12
N ASP A 25 10.36 -9.82 1.06
CA ASP A 25 9.49 -9.16 2.03
C ASP A 25 9.51 -7.64 1.78
N TYR A 26 8.45 -7.16 1.15
CA TYR A 26 8.22 -5.72 0.91
C TYR A 26 7.15 -5.15 1.84
N SER A 27 6.73 -5.90 2.84
CA SER A 27 5.59 -5.55 3.69
C SER A 27 5.78 -4.22 4.41
N GLU A 28 6.96 -3.97 4.98
CA GLU A 28 7.24 -2.72 5.70
C GLU A 28 7.22 -1.51 4.76
N ALA A 29 7.97 -1.57 3.64
CA ALA A 29 8.07 -0.46 2.71
C ALA A 29 6.71 -0.11 2.09
N CYS A 30 5.94 -1.12 1.64
CA CYS A 30 4.65 -0.87 0.99
C CYS A 30 3.55 -0.49 1.99
N SER A 31 3.57 -1.02 3.24
CA SER A 31 2.65 -0.58 4.29
C SER A 31 2.88 0.88 4.68
N SER A 32 4.15 1.34 4.71
CA SER A 32 4.47 2.76 4.93
C SER A 32 3.79 3.64 3.87
N VAL A 33 3.88 3.27 2.59
CA VAL A 33 3.22 4.00 1.49
C VAL A 33 1.69 4.08 1.68
N VAL A 34 1.05 3.02 2.19
CA VAL A 34 -0.40 3.02 2.47
C VAL A 34 -0.73 4.03 3.58
N HIS A 35 0.05 4.07 4.66
CA HIS A 35 -0.15 5.04 5.75
C HIS A 35 0.15 6.47 5.32
N ASP A 36 1.25 6.68 4.58
CA ASP A 36 1.63 7.99 4.07
C ASP A 36 0.57 8.56 3.13
N TYR A 37 -0.03 7.71 2.29
CA TYR A 37 -1.16 8.14 1.45
C TYR A 37 -2.31 8.67 2.29
N ALA A 38 -2.74 7.98 3.33
CA ALA A 38 -3.84 8.41 4.19
C ALA A 38 -3.52 9.76 4.86
N TYR A 39 -2.32 9.88 5.43
CA TYR A 39 -1.86 11.12 6.07
C TYR A 39 -1.80 12.30 5.11
N LEU A 40 -1.10 12.16 3.98
CA LEU A 40 -0.92 13.22 2.98
C LEU A 40 -2.26 13.60 2.32
N ARG A 41 -3.15 12.62 2.11
CA ARG A 41 -4.50 12.87 1.58
C ARG A 41 -5.31 13.75 2.53
N ASP A 42 -5.22 13.49 3.84
CA ASP A 42 -5.91 14.26 4.87
C ASP A 42 -5.34 15.66 5.08
N GLN A 43 -4.06 15.87 4.71
CA GLN A 43 -3.43 17.19 4.66
C GLN A 43 -3.70 17.94 3.35
N THR A 44 -4.41 17.32 2.38
CA THR A 44 -4.56 17.84 1.02
C THR A 44 -3.23 18.12 0.31
N ASP A 45 -2.16 17.40 0.69
CA ASP A 45 -0.86 17.48 0.03
C ASP A 45 -0.88 16.71 -1.30
N GLY A 46 -1.35 17.37 -2.34
CA GLY A 46 -1.44 16.77 -3.66
C GLY A 46 -0.11 16.36 -4.25
N GLN A 47 0.98 17.08 -3.96
CA GLN A 47 2.32 16.71 -4.45
C GLN A 47 2.86 15.50 -3.68
N GLY A 48 2.72 15.50 -2.36
CA GLY A 48 3.11 14.37 -1.52
C GLY A 48 2.39 13.09 -1.95
N VAL A 49 1.06 13.14 -2.11
CA VAL A 49 0.29 11.99 -2.60
C VAL A 49 0.76 11.53 -3.98
N ALA A 50 0.97 12.44 -4.93
CA ALA A 50 1.41 12.09 -6.28
C ALA A 50 2.79 11.40 -6.29
N ASN A 51 3.68 11.77 -5.37
CA ASN A 51 5.01 11.19 -5.26
C ASN A 51 4.99 9.74 -4.75
N LEU A 52 3.90 9.29 -4.11
CA LEU A 52 3.73 7.89 -3.71
C LEU A 52 3.42 6.95 -4.89
N PHE A 53 3.08 7.50 -6.05
CA PHE A 53 2.78 6.73 -7.25
C PHE A 53 3.97 6.69 -8.21
N THR A 54 4.01 5.67 -9.07
CA THR A 54 4.89 5.69 -10.25
C THR A 54 4.47 6.84 -11.18
N ASP A 55 5.32 7.24 -12.12
CA ASP A 55 5.02 8.35 -13.05
C ASP A 55 3.71 8.13 -13.82
N GLU A 56 3.47 6.88 -14.26
CA GLU A 56 2.27 6.45 -14.96
C GLU A 56 1.21 5.81 -14.02
N GLY A 57 1.40 5.95 -12.71
CA GLY A 57 0.53 5.34 -11.70
C GLY A 57 -0.93 5.79 -11.83
N SER A 58 -1.86 4.98 -11.33
CA SER A 58 -3.29 5.28 -11.43
C SER A 58 -4.01 5.15 -10.09
N PHE A 59 -5.05 5.98 -9.92
CA PHE A 59 -5.99 5.90 -8.82
C PHE A 59 -7.41 5.83 -9.36
N SER A 60 -8.13 4.77 -8.99
CA SER A 60 -9.54 4.55 -9.39
C SER A 60 -10.47 4.62 -8.20
N ILE A 61 -11.57 5.35 -8.32
CA ILE A 61 -12.58 5.52 -7.29
C ILE A 61 -13.94 5.82 -7.92
N PHE A 62 -14.99 5.12 -7.51
CA PHE A 62 -16.38 5.29 -7.98
C PHE A 62 -16.54 5.31 -9.52
N GLY A 63 -15.75 4.50 -10.22
CA GLY A 63 -15.78 4.39 -11.67
C GLY A 63 -14.97 5.45 -12.43
N GLU A 64 -14.35 6.40 -11.72
CA GLU A 64 -13.41 7.36 -12.29
C GLU A 64 -11.96 6.88 -12.10
N THR A 65 -11.10 7.13 -13.07
CA THR A 65 -9.67 6.80 -13.00
C THR A 65 -8.83 8.04 -13.30
N PHE A 66 -7.89 8.33 -12.41
CA PHE A 66 -6.92 9.39 -12.51
C PHE A 66 -5.57 8.78 -12.84
N SER A 67 -5.04 8.99 -14.03
CA SER A 67 -3.80 8.39 -14.52
C SER A 67 -2.66 9.39 -14.56
N GLY A 68 -1.50 8.98 -14.06
CA GLY A 68 -0.30 9.78 -13.93
C GLY A 68 -0.33 10.73 -12.73
N ARG A 69 0.88 11.04 -12.23
CA ARG A 69 1.07 11.89 -11.04
C ARG A 69 0.33 13.22 -11.10
N GLN A 70 0.27 13.85 -12.29
CA GLN A 70 -0.39 15.16 -12.41
C GLN A 70 -1.91 15.07 -12.20
N ALA A 71 -2.58 14.06 -12.75
CA ALA A 71 -4.02 13.87 -12.56
C ALA A 71 -4.33 13.53 -11.09
N ILE A 72 -3.53 12.67 -10.47
CA ILE A 72 -3.67 12.31 -9.05
C ILE A 72 -3.47 13.55 -8.16
N LYS A 73 -2.43 14.36 -8.42
CA LYS A 73 -2.21 15.64 -7.72
C LYS A 73 -3.42 16.55 -7.80
N GLN A 74 -3.95 16.77 -8.99
CA GLN A 74 -5.12 17.66 -9.18
C GLN A 74 -6.37 17.11 -8.48
N ARG A 75 -6.58 15.80 -8.47
CA ARG A 75 -7.67 15.16 -7.71
C ARG A 75 -7.60 15.44 -6.22
N VAL A 76 -6.39 15.47 -5.64
CA VAL A 76 -6.18 15.78 -4.23
C VAL A 76 -6.38 17.28 -3.96
N LEU A 77 -5.77 18.15 -4.77
CA LEU A 77 -5.88 19.60 -4.62
C LEU A 77 -7.33 20.11 -4.81
N GLY A 78 -8.12 19.46 -5.64
CA GLY A 78 -9.55 19.77 -5.79
C GLY A 78 -10.34 19.65 -4.49
N ALA A 79 -9.79 18.99 -3.46
CA ALA A 79 -10.39 18.90 -2.13
C ALA A 79 -9.94 20.01 -1.15
N GLU A 80 -9.03 20.91 -1.53
CA GLU A 80 -8.56 22.00 -0.63
C GLU A 80 -9.68 22.92 -0.16
N VAL A 81 -10.66 23.17 -1.03
CA VAL A 81 -11.84 23.96 -0.71
C VAL A 81 -13.01 23.11 -0.19
N GLY A 82 -12.80 21.81 -0.11
CA GLY A 82 -13.78 20.83 0.32
C GLY A 82 -13.79 20.56 1.82
N PRO A 83 -14.54 19.54 2.25
CA PRO A 83 -14.60 19.12 3.64
C PRO A 83 -13.25 18.60 4.16
N VAL A 84 -13.12 18.56 5.48
CA VAL A 84 -12.02 17.88 6.15
C VAL A 84 -12.27 16.38 6.14
N THR A 85 -11.24 15.60 5.83
CA THR A 85 -11.32 14.13 5.84
C THR A 85 -10.36 13.52 6.86
N ARG A 86 -10.69 12.30 7.30
CA ARG A 86 -9.78 11.43 8.05
C ARG A 86 -9.91 10.02 7.50
N HIS A 87 -8.78 9.49 7.02
CA HIS A 87 -8.65 8.13 6.52
C HIS A 87 -8.00 7.27 7.60
N LEU A 88 -8.76 6.40 8.21
CA LEU A 88 -8.25 5.45 9.21
C LEU A 88 -7.96 4.13 8.52
N ILE A 89 -6.68 3.82 8.38
CA ILE A 89 -6.22 2.52 7.87
C ILE A 89 -6.18 1.53 9.03
N SER A 90 -6.74 0.35 8.83
CA SER A 90 -6.74 -0.70 9.86
C SER A 90 -5.98 -1.94 9.41
N THR A 91 -6.54 -2.78 8.57
CA THR A 91 -5.86 -3.98 8.08
C THR A 91 -5.01 -3.63 6.87
N ILE A 92 -3.76 -4.12 6.85
CA ILE A 92 -2.90 -4.07 5.66
C ILE A 92 -2.35 -5.47 5.45
N ASP A 93 -2.59 -6.03 4.28
CA ASP A 93 -2.05 -7.32 3.83
C ASP A 93 -1.26 -7.09 2.54
N ILE A 94 0.04 -7.38 2.56
CA ILE A 94 0.96 -7.21 1.44
C ILE A 94 1.51 -8.56 1.03
N GLU A 95 1.32 -8.91 -0.23
CA GLU A 95 1.87 -10.11 -0.83
C GLU A 95 2.90 -9.77 -1.92
N SER A 96 4.03 -10.46 -1.90
CA SER A 96 5.02 -10.41 -2.98
C SER A 96 5.37 -11.82 -3.45
N LYS A 97 5.12 -12.09 -4.72
CA LYS A 97 5.43 -13.38 -5.39
C LYS A 97 6.49 -13.22 -6.48
N THR A 98 6.82 -11.98 -6.83
CA THR A 98 7.74 -11.65 -7.92
C THR A 98 8.67 -10.54 -7.48
N PRO A 99 9.99 -10.63 -7.75
CA PRO A 99 10.93 -9.57 -7.46
C PRO A 99 10.47 -8.22 -8.03
N GLY A 100 10.57 -7.16 -7.21
CA GLY A 100 10.22 -5.80 -7.61
C GLY A 100 8.72 -5.54 -7.78
N LYS A 101 7.85 -6.47 -7.38
CA LYS A 101 6.39 -6.33 -7.46
C LYS A 101 5.72 -6.82 -6.18
N ALA A 102 4.73 -6.07 -5.70
CA ALA A 102 3.85 -6.48 -4.62
C ALA A 102 2.39 -6.13 -4.93
N ARG A 103 1.49 -6.74 -4.19
CA ARG A 103 0.06 -6.41 -4.16
C ARG A 103 -0.34 -6.20 -2.72
N GLY A 104 -1.31 -5.33 -2.49
CA GLY A 104 -1.83 -5.11 -1.15
C GLY A 104 -3.33 -4.91 -1.14
N VAL A 105 -3.92 -5.29 -0.01
CA VAL A 105 -5.28 -4.90 0.35
C VAL A 105 -5.20 -4.21 1.71
N SER A 106 -5.81 -3.04 1.81
CA SER A 106 -5.93 -2.35 3.09
C SER A 106 -7.34 -1.85 3.32
N TYR A 107 -7.80 -1.94 4.59
CA TYR A 107 -9.13 -1.46 4.96
C TYR A 107 -9.05 -0.01 5.39
N VAL A 108 -9.97 0.79 4.88
CA VAL A 108 -10.07 2.21 5.18
C VAL A 108 -11.45 2.59 5.65
N THR A 109 -11.50 3.32 6.77
CA THR A 109 -12.70 4.03 7.22
C THR A 109 -12.48 5.52 6.99
N VAL A 110 -13.42 6.17 6.32
CA VAL A 110 -13.33 7.61 6.01
C VAL A 110 -14.40 8.37 6.79
N TYR A 111 -13.95 9.37 7.56
CA TYR A 111 -14.80 10.38 8.14
C TYR A 111 -14.69 11.66 7.33
N ILE A 112 -15.81 12.37 7.16
CA ILE A 112 -15.91 13.62 6.44
C ILE A 112 -16.66 14.60 7.32
N GLY A 113 -16.08 15.78 7.53
CA GLY A 113 -16.72 16.86 8.29
C GLY A 113 -16.54 18.21 7.60
N PRO A 114 -17.38 19.20 7.94
CA PRO A 114 -17.27 20.53 7.36
C PRO A 114 -15.93 21.17 7.73
N ARG A 115 -15.36 21.96 6.83
CA ARG A 115 -14.20 22.79 7.18
C ARG A 115 -14.66 23.92 8.09
N SER A 116 -13.93 24.16 9.18
CA SER A 116 -14.24 25.19 10.15
C SER A 116 -12.94 25.84 10.66
N ASP A 117 -12.98 27.13 10.88
CA ASP A 117 -11.91 27.90 11.54
C ASP A 117 -12.01 27.81 13.07
N SER A 118 -12.99 27.11 13.59
CA SER A 118 -13.17 26.88 15.03
C SER A 118 -12.05 26.00 15.57
N THR A 119 -11.60 26.30 16.79
CA THR A 119 -10.68 25.45 17.55
C THR A 119 -11.37 24.23 18.20
N ASN A 120 -12.70 24.17 18.16
CA ASN A 120 -13.47 23.04 18.67
C ASN A 120 -13.40 21.87 17.70
N PRO A 121 -13.50 20.62 18.21
CA PRO A 121 -13.65 19.45 17.35
C PRO A 121 -14.86 19.61 16.42
N ILE A 122 -14.71 19.10 15.19
CA ILE A 122 -15.79 19.07 14.21
C ILE A 122 -16.73 17.92 14.58
N GLU A 123 -18.01 18.22 14.72
CA GLU A 123 -19.03 17.20 14.94
C GLU A 123 -19.35 16.49 13.62
N VAL A 124 -19.38 15.17 13.67
CA VAL A 124 -19.75 14.31 12.53
C VAL A 124 -20.75 13.25 13.01
N GLU A 125 -21.73 12.90 12.18
CA GLU A 125 -22.77 11.94 12.54
C GLU A 125 -22.31 10.48 12.46
N GLY A 126 -21.23 10.22 11.72
CA GLY A 126 -20.67 8.87 11.56
C GLY A 126 -19.55 8.83 10.54
N PHE A 127 -19.22 7.64 10.06
CA PHE A 127 -18.28 7.48 8.95
C PHE A 127 -18.97 7.80 7.61
N ALA A 128 -18.24 8.36 6.66
CA ALA A 128 -18.74 8.60 5.32
C ALA A 128 -18.74 7.33 4.46
N GLY A 129 -17.79 6.44 4.72
CA GLY A 129 -17.69 5.15 4.05
C GLY A 129 -16.61 4.26 4.67
N ILE A 130 -16.80 2.96 4.47
CA ILE A 130 -15.79 1.94 4.74
C ILE A 130 -15.54 1.18 3.45
N GLY A 131 -14.29 0.97 3.10
CA GLY A 131 -13.92 0.26 1.88
C GLY A 131 -12.54 -0.34 1.98
N GLU A 132 -12.06 -0.77 0.83
CA GLU A 132 -10.76 -1.37 0.66
C GLU A 132 -9.97 -0.59 -0.39
N TYR A 133 -8.67 -0.43 -0.17
CA TYR A 133 -7.73 -0.11 -1.24
C TYR A 133 -7.14 -1.40 -1.75
N HIS A 134 -7.26 -1.64 -3.04
CA HIS A 134 -6.59 -2.71 -3.75
C HIS A 134 -5.41 -2.11 -4.52
N ASP A 135 -4.20 -2.46 -4.10
CA ASP A 135 -2.97 -1.86 -4.58
C ASP A 135 -2.13 -2.83 -5.40
N ARG A 136 -1.47 -2.28 -6.41
CA ARG A 136 -0.30 -2.89 -7.05
C ARG A 136 0.88 -1.97 -6.83
N PHE A 137 2.01 -2.56 -6.45
CA PHE A 137 3.22 -1.83 -6.15
C PHE A 137 4.37 -2.25 -7.05
N VAL A 138 5.23 -1.29 -7.32
CA VAL A 138 6.59 -1.49 -7.85
C VAL A 138 7.56 -1.21 -6.72
N VAL A 139 8.54 -2.09 -6.55
CA VAL A 139 9.60 -1.92 -5.55
C VAL A 139 10.93 -1.88 -6.27
N ASP A 140 11.65 -0.78 -6.14
CA ASP A 140 12.99 -0.59 -6.69
C ASP A 140 13.92 -0.03 -5.61
N ALA A 141 15.10 -0.61 -5.48
CA ALA A 141 16.12 -0.22 -4.50
C ALA A 141 15.60 -0.08 -3.05
N GLY A 142 14.52 -0.82 -2.70
CA GLY A 142 13.90 -0.76 -1.36
C GLY A 142 12.81 0.31 -1.23
N GLU A 143 12.58 1.12 -2.24
CA GLU A 143 11.47 2.06 -2.30
C GLU A 143 10.23 1.39 -2.91
N CYS A 144 9.07 1.55 -2.26
CA CYS A 144 7.79 1.04 -2.73
C CYS A 144 6.97 2.20 -3.32
N LEU A 145 6.48 2.06 -4.55
CA LEU A 145 5.61 3.02 -5.21
C LEU A 145 4.33 2.35 -5.68
N ILE A 146 3.22 3.07 -5.64
CA ILE A 146 1.92 2.59 -6.14
C ILE A 146 1.90 2.64 -7.66
N GLU A 147 1.79 1.48 -8.31
CA GLU A 147 1.54 1.35 -9.75
C GLU A 147 0.06 1.58 -10.06
N SER A 148 -0.83 1.01 -9.24
CA SER A 148 -2.27 1.28 -9.31
C SER A 148 -2.91 1.11 -7.93
N ARG A 149 -3.88 1.98 -7.62
CA ARG A 149 -4.75 1.89 -6.46
C ARG A 149 -6.20 1.95 -6.92
N GLU A 150 -7.02 1.05 -6.42
CA GLU A 150 -8.46 1.07 -6.61
C GLU A 150 -9.15 1.12 -5.25
N PHE A 151 -10.06 2.07 -5.06
CA PHE A 151 -10.95 2.10 -3.90
C PHE A 151 -12.21 1.30 -4.19
N ILE A 152 -12.47 0.28 -3.38
CA ILE A 152 -13.67 -0.56 -3.45
C ILE A 152 -14.54 -0.25 -2.23
N PRO A 153 -15.70 0.42 -2.40
CA PRO A 153 -16.60 0.70 -1.29
C PRO A 153 -17.28 -0.59 -0.81
N VAL A 154 -17.29 -0.80 0.53
CA VAL A 154 -17.97 -1.92 1.18
C VAL A 154 -19.22 -1.43 1.91
N PHE A 155 -19.12 -0.33 2.64
CA PHE A 155 -20.24 0.29 3.35
C PHE A 155 -20.28 1.79 3.10
N THR A 156 -21.47 2.32 2.96
CA THR A 156 -21.72 3.78 2.92
C THR A 156 -22.70 4.13 4.04
N TYR A 157 -22.53 5.32 4.61
CA TYR A 157 -23.51 5.85 5.54
C TYR A 157 -24.77 6.25 4.77
N GLN A 158 -25.93 5.88 5.28
CA GLN A 158 -27.23 6.32 4.77
C GLN A 158 -27.91 7.13 5.88
N ASP A 159 -28.18 8.40 5.57
CA ASP A 159 -29.07 9.20 6.41
C ASP A 159 -30.47 8.56 6.44
N LYS A 160 -31.06 8.44 7.63
CA LYS A 160 -32.41 7.92 7.81
C LYS A 160 -33.44 9.04 7.66
#